data_f31be2628996a9df7ce2aca516c2201a
#
_entry.id   f31be2628996a9df7ce2aca516c2201a
#
_cell.length_a   1.000
_cell.length_b   1.000
_cell.length_c   1.000
_cell.angle_alpha   90.00
_cell.angle_beta   90.00
_cell.angle_gamma   90.00
#
_symmetry.space_group_name_H-M   'P 1'
#
loop_
_entity.id
_entity.type
_entity.pdbx_description
1 polymer ?
#
loop_
_entity_poly.entity_id
_entity_poly.type
_entity_poly.pdbx_seq_one_letter_code
_entity_poly.pdbx_strand_id
1 'polypeptide(L)'
;MAPRASALSRFPLAKSIAKCFPGHLKRRTNRKPEIVSEELCDHALQRLSPYLLRNRPLDILDLWPGAGLWSSKINRLLQPRRHVLVEPELQNFRPLLDPLAQSHPSYKLLSMDVFSIGDWKPVLTEHFPEQGPDNGDHTGVLPKNDTLLVLANLPATTSDKDHFTAGRWWQMFMETCMQQTGLHSYGAIRLLASLPSPESQAIIPRYVVDRRRVSLWTENVALHTFEVAAPQDEKFWVNHKGFNVAIDNAARVAERAAEKNISTPPGREFQPLLPAPESPDPGRKPVPYTPRIRTALHDRFCEDIQALDNMDKSTPGYAEAKKKRSRAQTRLNRDNRQAYFLQQMVDQSREIDAQYDALSRAAADPNTTSADFKPILDKISALRSSITDEGQENYHDHLKQFPHIHDSYRTSLRSNNNFDDALLAWDRRPFEPLLIHPEELYPQGIDRSIVYFEPNPNSPVIEKINSLDPSQRGDAFRLFETLSLSLGRGRESLSVAEVLQLIFPGRSTNDIVKSIPSLAEYAAKTPKPDFDSFPKTIHGGSTDPVTSFQENLDYDLSDVRVHILSTSTIWDICIEYQRSGVSVSSVQLNRLFGGTLTSYKTGVHREMVKKRLH
;
A
#
# COMPACT_ATOMS: atom_id res chain seq x y z
N MET A 1 31.40 -4.97 -10.85
CA MET A 1 30.60 -3.74 -11.08
C MET A 1 31.52 -2.58 -11.32
N ALA A 2 31.37 -1.87 -12.46
CA ALA A 2 32.09 -0.61 -12.66
C ALA A 2 31.64 0.41 -11.59
N PRO A 3 32.55 1.27 -11.10
CA PRO A 3 32.17 2.28 -10.12
C PRO A 3 31.08 3.18 -10.73
N ARG A 4 29.90 3.23 -10.08
CA ARG A 4 28.81 4.12 -10.49
C ARG A 4 29.31 5.56 -10.46
N ALA A 5 29.16 6.29 -11.57
CA ALA A 5 29.50 7.70 -11.64
C ALA A 5 28.69 8.45 -10.54
N SER A 6 29.35 9.36 -9.81
CA SER A 6 28.64 10.16 -8.80
C SER A 6 27.71 11.17 -9.49
N ALA A 7 26.60 11.54 -8.86
CA ALA A 7 25.70 12.60 -9.34
C ALA A 7 26.47 13.88 -9.71
N LEU A 8 27.49 14.24 -8.91
CA LEU A 8 28.35 15.41 -9.14
C LEU A 8 29.13 15.37 -10.46
N SER A 9 29.51 14.17 -10.95
CA SER A 9 30.23 14.05 -12.23
C SER A 9 29.29 14.10 -13.44
N ARG A 10 28.06 13.60 -13.28
CA ARG A 10 27.12 13.42 -14.38
C ARG A 10 26.19 14.63 -14.58
N PHE A 11 25.72 15.25 -13.50
CA PHE A 11 24.69 16.28 -13.57
C PHE A 11 25.20 17.66 -13.14
N PRO A 12 25.13 18.70 -14.02
CA PRO A 12 25.52 20.08 -13.67
C PRO A 12 24.77 20.65 -12.48
N LEU A 13 23.47 20.35 -12.36
CA LEU A 13 22.63 20.83 -11.25
C LEU A 13 23.11 20.30 -9.90
N ALA A 14 23.60 19.08 -9.82
CA ALA A 14 24.18 18.54 -8.58
C ALA A 14 25.37 19.38 -8.10
N LYS A 15 26.23 19.86 -9.03
CA LYS A 15 27.34 20.78 -8.70
C LYS A 15 26.85 22.11 -8.19
N SER A 16 25.78 22.64 -8.77
CA SER A 16 25.17 23.91 -8.35
C SER A 16 24.57 23.80 -6.96
N ILE A 17 23.82 22.73 -6.66
CA ILE A 17 23.28 22.45 -5.34
C ILE A 17 24.40 22.30 -4.30
N ALA A 18 25.48 21.58 -4.64
CA ALA A 18 26.63 21.42 -3.73
C ALA A 18 27.27 22.75 -3.33
N LYS A 19 27.27 23.75 -4.22
CA LYS A 19 27.77 25.11 -3.91
C LYS A 19 26.83 25.89 -2.98
N CYS A 20 25.52 25.67 -3.06
CA CYS A 20 24.54 26.33 -2.20
C CYS A 20 24.64 25.86 -0.73
N PHE A 21 25.22 24.70 -0.49
CA PHE A 21 25.28 24.09 0.84
C PHE A 21 26.74 23.81 1.25
N PRO A 22 27.41 24.77 1.88
CA PRO A 22 28.75 24.57 2.46
C PRO A 22 28.76 23.41 3.45
N GLY A 23 29.94 22.84 3.68
CA GLY A 23 30.13 21.56 4.40
C GLY A 23 29.39 21.35 5.73
N HIS A 24 29.15 22.42 6.50
CA HIS A 24 28.41 22.36 7.77
C HIS A 24 26.90 22.18 7.61
N LEU A 25 26.31 22.48 6.43
CA LEU A 25 24.89 22.31 6.11
C LEU A 25 24.58 20.95 5.46
N LYS A 26 25.57 20.11 5.13
CA LYS A 26 25.39 18.81 4.48
C LYS A 26 24.36 17.91 5.17
N ARG A 27 24.26 17.96 6.50
CA ARG A 27 23.27 17.16 7.26
C ARG A 27 21.82 17.53 6.95
N ARG A 28 21.55 18.81 6.62
CA ARG A 28 20.20 19.27 6.24
C ARG A 28 19.83 18.86 4.82
N THR A 29 20.77 18.99 3.87
CA THR A 29 20.57 18.59 2.48
C THR A 29 20.35 17.08 2.31
N ASN A 30 20.94 16.25 3.18
CA ASN A 30 20.74 14.80 3.15
C ASN A 30 19.29 14.38 3.48
N ARG A 31 18.47 15.27 4.05
CA ARG A 31 17.07 14.98 4.37
C ARG A 31 16.14 15.08 3.17
N LYS A 32 16.51 15.84 2.15
CA LYS A 32 15.68 16.13 0.97
C LYS A 32 16.54 16.05 -0.30
N PRO A 33 16.80 14.83 -0.81
CA PRO A 33 17.43 14.71 -2.11
C PRO A 33 16.59 15.35 -3.22
N GLU A 34 17.25 16.11 -4.06
CA GLU A 34 16.67 16.76 -5.23
C GLU A 34 16.84 15.90 -6.47
N ILE A 35 15.86 15.91 -7.37
CA ILE A 35 16.01 15.32 -8.69
C ILE A 35 16.92 16.22 -9.51
N VAL A 36 18.01 15.66 -10.05
CA VAL A 36 19.01 16.40 -10.84
C VAL A 36 19.07 15.99 -12.31
N SER A 37 18.28 14.99 -12.70
CA SER A 37 18.13 14.49 -14.06
C SER A 37 16.94 15.14 -14.75
N GLU A 38 17.20 15.92 -15.82
CA GLU A 38 16.13 16.46 -16.65
C GLU A 38 15.38 15.35 -17.38
N GLU A 39 16.10 14.33 -17.83
CA GLU A 39 15.55 13.17 -18.54
C GLU A 39 14.53 12.42 -17.67
N LEU A 40 14.83 12.19 -16.38
CA LEU A 40 13.87 11.59 -15.44
C LEU A 40 12.62 12.45 -15.31
N CYS A 41 12.79 13.78 -15.18
CA CYS A 41 11.64 14.69 -15.11
C CYS A 41 10.78 14.60 -16.37
N ASP A 42 11.38 14.61 -17.56
CA ASP A 42 10.67 14.59 -18.84
C ASP A 42 9.92 13.26 -19.02
N HIS A 43 10.53 12.11 -18.71
CA HIS A 43 9.88 10.81 -18.74
C HIS A 43 8.72 10.70 -17.75
N ALA A 44 8.91 11.21 -16.51
CA ALA A 44 7.84 11.21 -15.50
C ALA A 44 6.66 12.10 -15.92
N LEU A 45 6.91 13.27 -16.49
CA LEU A 45 5.88 14.16 -16.99
C LEU A 45 5.16 13.61 -18.23
N GLN A 46 5.86 12.90 -19.11
CA GLN A 46 5.24 12.20 -20.24
C GLN A 46 4.18 11.22 -19.74
N ARG A 47 4.47 10.45 -18.67
CA ARG A 47 3.51 9.53 -18.04
C ARG A 47 2.36 10.21 -17.33
N LEU A 48 2.63 11.35 -16.70
CA LEU A 48 1.64 12.12 -15.96
C LEU A 48 0.74 12.97 -16.84
N SER A 49 1.17 13.30 -18.06
CA SER A 49 0.46 14.23 -18.94
C SER A 49 -1.02 13.86 -19.17
N PRO A 50 -1.42 12.58 -19.38
CA PRO A 50 -2.84 12.22 -19.54
C PRO A 50 -3.68 12.52 -18.29
N TYR A 51 -3.08 12.47 -17.11
CA TYR A 51 -3.75 12.76 -15.83
C TYR A 51 -3.79 14.25 -15.50
N LEU A 52 -2.72 14.99 -15.81
CA LEU A 52 -2.62 16.42 -15.50
C LEU A 52 -3.33 17.30 -16.52
N LEU A 53 -3.31 16.91 -17.80
CA LEU A 53 -3.88 17.73 -18.89
C LEU A 53 -5.38 17.50 -19.10
N ARG A 54 -5.95 16.39 -18.64
CA ARG A 54 -7.39 16.12 -18.72
C ARG A 54 -8.20 17.26 -18.06
N ASN A 55 -7.79 17.67 -16.85
CA ASN A 55 -8.31 18.82 -16.12
C ASN A 55 -7.11 19.67 -15.72
N ARG A 56 -6.67 20.55 -16.62
CA ARG A 56 -5.44 21.31 -16.45
C ARG A 56 -5.52 22.26 -15.27
N PRO A 57 -4.62 22.14 -14.26
CA PRO A 57 -4.57 23.07 -13.13
C PRO A 57 -4.20 24.48 -13.61
N LEU A 58 -4.89 25.46 -13.04
CA LEU A 58 -4.62 26.88 -13.29
C LEU A 58 -3.61 27.46 -12.31
N ASP A 59 -3.56 26.90 -11.10
CA ASP A 59 -2.68 27.34 -10.02
C ASP A 59 -1.87 26.16 -9.48
N ILE A 60 -0.64 26.42 -9.05
CA ILE A 60 0.25 25.43 -8.47
C ILE A 60 0.78 25.97 -7.13
N LEU A 61 0.61 25.18 -6.06
CA LEU A 61 1.27 25.37 -4.79
C LEU A 61 2.40 24.33 -4.67
N ASP A 62 3.64 24.80 -4.67
CA ASP A 62 4.83 23.94 -4.67
C ASP A 62 5.56 24.04 -3.32
N LEU A 63 5.48 22.96 -2.56
CA LEU A 63 6.02 22.83 -1.23
C LEU A 63 7.41 22.19 -1.27
N TRP A 64 8.40 22.84 -0.72
CA TRP A 64 9.81 22.43 -0.74
C TRP A 64 10.37 22.24 -2.15
N PRO A 65 10.26 23.22 -3.05
CA PRO A 65 10.69 23.11 -4.45
C PRO A 65 12.20 22.83 -4.60
N GLY A 66 13.02 23.16 -3.57
CA GLY A 66 14.44 22.90 -3.56
C GLY A 66 15.17 23.62 -4.70
N ALA A 67 15.84 22.84 -5.57
CA ALA A 67 16.58 23.39 -6.70
C ALA A 67 15.68 23.86 -7.87
N GLY A 68 14.37 23.57 -7.85
CA GLY A 68 13.39 24.08 -8.81
C GLY A 68 13.39 23.38 -10.18
N LEU A 69 14.19 22.33 -10.41
CA LEU A 69 14.17 21.62 -11.70
C LEU A 69 12.81 21.02 -11.99
N TRP A 70 12.26 20.26 -11.04
CA TRP A 70 10.95 19.62 -11.15
C TRP A 70 9.86 20.68 -11.33
N SER A 71 9.89 21.75 -10.52
CA SER A 71 8.98 22.89 -10.60
C SER A 71 8.98 23.53 -11.99
N SER A 72 10.17 23.73 -12.57
CA SER A 72 10.31 24.37 -13.90
C SER A 72 9.72 23.52 -15.02
N LYS A 73 9.93 22.20 -14.98
CA LYS A 73 9.40 21.26 -15.96
C LYS A 73 7.87 21.18 -15.89
N ILE A 74 7.28 21.13 -14.69
CA ILE A 74 5.83 21.14 -14.50
C ILE A 74 5.22 22.48 -14.91
N ASN A 75 5.84 23.61 -14.57
CA ASN A 75 5.38 24.93 -15.00
C ASN A 75 5.30 25.01 -16.54
N ARG A 76 6.35 24.52 -17.22
CA ARG A 76 6.38 24.51 -18.70
C ARG A 76 5.28 23.64 -19.30
N LEU A 77 4.98 22.48 -18.70
CA LEU A 77 3.91 21.60 -19.15
C LEU A 77 2.53 22.21 -18.94
N LEU A 78 2.29 22.75 -17.75
CA LEU A 78 0.95 23.19 -17.34
C LEU A 78 0.69 24.66 -17.64
N GLN A 79 1.73 25.49 -17.78
CA GLN A 79 1.61 26.96 -17.98
C GLN A 79 0.56 27.58 -17.03
N PRO A 80 0.74 27.45 -15.71
CA PRO A 80 -0.24 27.89 -14.74
C PRO A 80 -0.32 29.42 -14.71
N ARG A 81 -1.46 29.92 -14.27
CA ARG A 81 -1.66 31.36 -13.97
C ARG A 81 -0.74 31.80 -12.82
N ARG A 82 -0.64 30.97 -11.78
CA ARG A 82 0.24 31.15 -10.63
C ARG A 82 0.97 29.85 -10.25
N HIS A 83 2.22 30.00 -9.89
CA HIS A 83 3.07 28.93 -9.34
C HIS A 83 3.80 29.47 -8.11
N VAL A 84 3.25 29.20 -6.94
CA VAL A 84 3.78 29.68 -5.67
C VAL A 84 4.74 28.64 -5.09
N LEU A 85 6.01 29.03 -4.98
CA LEU A 85 7.11 28.20 -4.48
C LEU A 85 7.34 28.51 -3.00
N VAL A 86 7.06 27.56 -2.11
CA VAL A 86 7.20 27.70 -0.65
C VAL A 86 8.42 26.91 -0.19
N GLU A 87 9.54 27.60 0.05
CA GLU A 87 10.81 26.97 0.46
C GLU A 87 11.25 27.50 1.83
N PRO A 88 11.23 26.67 2.88
CA PRO A 88 11.71 27.06 4.20
C PRO A 88 13.18 27.48 4.23
N GLU A 89 14.02 26.85 3.40
CA GLU A 89 15.45 27.15 3.28
C GLU A 89 15.74 28.08 2.08
N LEU A 90 14.82 28.99 1.77
CA LEU A 90 14.91 29.87 0.60
C LEU A 90 16.25 30.62 0.48
N GLN A 91 16.84 31.03 1.60
CA GLN A 91 18.12 31.74 1.57
C GLN A 91 19.24 30.90 0.93
N ASN A 92 19.24 29.59 1.16
CA ASN A 92 20.22 28.68 0.58
C ASN A 92 19.95 28.40 -0.90
N PHE A 93 18.66 28.36 -1.29
CA PHE A 93 18.24 28.07 -2.67
C PHE A 93 18.09 29.29 -3.57
N ARG A 94 18.22 30.53 -3.05
CA ARG A 94 18.10 31.76 -3.86
C ARG A 94 18.94 31.75 -5.13
N PRO A 95 20.22 31.30 -5.15
CA PRO A 95 21.01 31.27 -6.38
C PRO A 95 20.39 30.44 -7.51
N LEU A 96 19.51 29.50 -7.18
CA LEU A 96 18.81 28.63 -8.13
C LEU A 96 17.37 29.09 -8.39
N LEU A 97 16.65 29.53 -7.34
CA LEU A 97 15.23 29.90 -7.44
C LEU A 97 15.00 31.33 -7.91
N ASP A 98 15.88 32.30 -7.61
CA ASP A 98 15.71 33.69 -8.08
C ASP A 98 15.76 33.77 -9.62
N PRO A 99 16.71 33.10 -10.35
CA PRO A 99 16.66 33.05 -11.81
C PRO A 99 15.41 32.37 -12.35
N LEU A 100 14.94 31.30 -11.67
CA LEU A 100 13.71 30.61 -12.05
C LEU A 100 12.49 31.54 -11.92
N ALA A 101 12.38 32.24 -10.78
CA ALA A 101 11.29 33.17 -10.55
C ALA A 101 11.27 34.35 -11.52
N GLN A 102 12.43 34.81 -11.98
CA GLN A 102 12.55 35.86 -12.99
C GLN A 102 12.24 35.38 -14.42
N SER A 103 12.31 34.07 -14.66
CA SER A 103 12.11 33.49 -16.00
C SER A 103 10.66 33.55 -16.49
N HIS A 104 9.68 33.60 -15.59
CA HIS A 104 8.26 33.63 -15.92
C HIS A 104 7.42 34.35 -14.84
N PRO A 105 6.45 35.20 -15.21
CA PRO A 105 5.67 35.99 -14.24
C PRO A 105 4.72 35.16 -13.35
N SER A 106 4.46 33.89 -13.68
CA SER A 106 3.62 33.04 -12.85
C SER A 106 4.26 32.67 -11.51
N TYR A 107 5.60 32.73 -11.40
CA TYR A 107 6.30 32.33 -10.19
C TYR A 107 6.22 33.39 -9.09
N LYS A 108 6.01 32.89 -7.85
CA LYS A 108 6.11 33.67 -6.62
C LYS A 108 6.90 32.87 -5.60
N LEU A 109 7.95 33.46 -5.00
CA LEU A 109 8.77 32.83 -3.97
C LEU A 109 8.28 33.24 -2.57
N LEU A 110 8.10 32.26 -1.70
CA LEU A 110 7.76 32.47 -0.29
C LEU A 110 8.75 31.72 0.60
N SER A 111 9.24 32.42 1.63
CA SER A 111 10.04 31.80 2.71
C SER A 111 9.11 31.54 3.89
N MET A 112 8.58 30.33 3.98
CA MET A 112 7.68 29.94 5.06
C MET A 112 8.02 28.54 5.51
N ASP A 113 7.92 28.28 6.82
CA ASP A 113 7.99 26.93 7.35
C ASP A 113 6.63 26.24 7.18
N VAL A 114 6.57 25.31 6.23
CA VAL A 114 5.36 24.55 5.90
C VAL A 114 4.79 23.79 7.10
N PHE A 115 5.64 23.39 8.06
CA PHE A 115 5.19 22.66 9.25
C PHE A 115 4.56 23.56 10.32
N SER A 116 4.85 24.85 10.28
CA SER A 116 4.27 25.84 11.21
C SER A 116 2.93 26.39 10.73
N ILE A 117 2.50 26.06 9.50
CA ILE A 117 1.23 26.55 8.96
C ILE A 117 0.09 25.75 9.58
N GLY A 118 -0.54 26.34 10.62
CA GLY A 118 -1.72 25.75 11.27
C GLY A 118 -3.02 25.92 10.46
N ASP A 119 -3.12 27.00 9.67
CA ASP A 119 -4.26 27.26 8.79
C ASP A 119 -3.76 27.68 7.40
N TRP A 120 -4.23 26.98 6.38
CA TRP A 120 -3.90 27.25 4.97
C TRP A 120 -4.80 28.29 4.31
N LYS A 121 -5.94 28.61 4.91
CA LYS A 121 -6.91 29.54 4.33
C LYS A 121 -6.34 30.94 4.09
N PRO A 122 -5.59 31.56 5.01
CA PRO A 122 -4.93 32.84 4.76
C PRO A 122 -3.95 32.78 3.59
N VAL A 123 -3.14 31.70 3.50
CA VAL A 123 -2.16 31.49 2.42
C VAL A 123 -2.88 31.37 1.07
N LEU A 124 -3.98 30.61 1.02
CA LEU A 124 -4.78 30.46 -0.20
C LEU A 124 -5.39 31.81 -0.61
N THR A 125 -5.98 32.55 0.32
CA THR A 125 -6.63 33.83 0.04
C THR A 125 -5.62 34.88 -0.44
N GLU A 126 -4.44 34.96 0.16
CA GLU A 126 -3.42 35.96 -0.20
C GLU A 126 -2.71 35.63 -1.52
N HIS A 127 -2.43 34.38 -1.77
CA HIS A 127 -1.57 33.96 -2.88
C HIS A 127 -2.34 33.38 -4.07
N PHE A 128 -3.57 32.95 -3.86
CA PHE A 128 -4.46 32.37 -4.86
C PHE A 128 -5.87 33.01 -4.74
N PRO A 129 -6.01 34.34 -4.92
CA PRO A 129 -7.27 35.05 -4.66
C PRO A 129 -8.44 34.59 -5.52
N GLU A 130 -8.19 33.94 -6.67
CA GLU A 130 -9.23 33.34 -7.50
C GLU A 130 -9.69 31.96 -7.03
N GLN A 131 -8.99 31.38 -6.08
CA GLN A 131 -9.46 30.16 -5.44
C GLN A 131 -10.55 30.50 -4.42
N GLY A 132 -11.68 29.87 -4.52
CA GLY A 132 -12.84 30.13 -3.67
C GLY A 132 -13.84 28.98 -3.70
N PRO A 133 -14.97 29.14 -3.01
CA PRO A 133 -16.01 28.10 -2.94
C PRO A 133 -16.53 27.65 -4.31
N ASP A 134 -16.53 28.54 -5.29
CA ASP A 134 -17.07 28.28 -6.62
C ASP A 134 -16.15 27.45 -7.53
N ASN A 135 -14.91 27.18 -7.09
CA ASN A 135 -13.96 26.37 -7.85
C ASN A 135 -14.09 24.86 -7.63
N GLY A 136 -14.89 24.44 -6.63
CA GLY A 136 -15.17 23.04 -6.39
C GLY A 136 -16.19 22.50 -7.39
N ASP A 137 -15.90 21.32 -7.98
CA ASP A 137 -16.93 20.54 -8.65
C ASP A 137 -17.78 19.83 -7.58
N HIS A 138 -19.01 20.31 -7.39
CA HIS A 138 -19.95 19.82 -6.38
C HIS A 138 -20.85 18.68 -6.90
N THR A 139 -20.52 18.08 -8.05
CA THR A 139 -21.34 17.02 -8.64
C THR A 139 -21.26 15.68 -7.87
N GLY A 140 -20.23 15.50 -7.04
CA GLY A 140 -20.03 14.30 -6.22
C GLY A 140 -20.25 14.51 -4.74
N VAL A 141 -20.12 13.43 -3.96
CA VAL A 141 -20.19 13.46 -2.49
C VAL A 141 -18.96 14.08 -1.83
N LEU A 142 -17.83 14.12 -2.55
CA LEU A 142 -16.61 14.80 -2.18
C LEU A 142 -16.35 15.93 -3.22
N PRO A 143 -16.62 17.20 -2.89
CA PRO A 143 -16.31 18.31 -3.78
C PRO A 143 -14.86 18.29 -4.22
N LYS A 144 -14.61 18.38 -5.54
CA LYS A 144 -13.27 18.29 -6.13
C LYS A 144 -12.85 19.63 -6.69
N ASN A 145 -11.59 20.03 -6.48
CA ASN A 145 -10.99 21.21 -7.08
C ASN A 145 -9.84 20.82 -8.02
N ASP A 146 -10.11 20.78 -9.31
CA ASP A 146 -9.13 20.46 -10.33
C ASP A 146 -8.29 21.68 -10.77
N THR A 147 -8.62 22.90 -10.29
CA THR A 147 -7.92 24.13 -10.68
C THR A 147 -6.64 24.36 -9.90
N LEU A 148 -6.48 23.70 -8.73
CA LEU A 148 -5.29 23.76 -7.90
C LEU A 148 -4.55 22.41 -7.89
N LEU A 149 -3.25 22.45 -8.09
CA LEU A 149 -2.33 21.30 -7.93
C LEU A 149 -1.35 21.59 -6.80
N VAL A 150 -1.17 20.64 -5.89
CA VAL A 150 -0.08 20.69 -4.92
C VAL A 150 1.08 19.84 -5.40
N LEU A 151 2.27 20.41 -5.44
CA LEU A 151 3.54 19.71 -5.55
C LEU A 151 4.18 19.65 -4.15
N ALA A 152 4.81 18.54 -3.79
CA ALA A 152 5.50 18.44 -2.51
C ALA A 152 6.76 17.58 -2.61
N ASN A 153 7.93 18.16 -2.31
CA ASN A 153 9.17 17.41 -2.18
C ASN A 153 9.45 17.15 -0.68
N LEU A 154 8.76 16.14 -0.12
CA LEU A 154 8.69 15.88 1.31
C LEU A 154 10.06 15.45 1.87
N PRO A 155 10.56 16.09 2.94
CA PRO A 155 11.84 15.72 3.55
C PRO A 155 11.77 14.33 4.22
N ALA A 156 12.91 13.64 4.26
CA ALA A 156 13.06 12.40 5.00
C ALA A 156 13.31 12.66 6.49
N THR A 157 12.78 11.79 7.34
CA THR A 157 13.09 11.79 8.77
C THR A 157 14.49 11.22 9.01
N THR A 158 15.33 11.93 9.76
CA THR A 158 16.71 11.51 10.05
C THR A 158 16.91 11.04 11.48
N SER A 159 15.91 11.20 12.34
CA SER A 159 15.99 10.87 13.77
C SER A 159 14.69 10.26 14.26
N ASP A 160 14.78 9.20 15.07
CA ASP A 160 13.62 8.60 15.76
C ASP A 160 12.89 9.58 16.70
N LYS A 161 13.53 10.70 17.02
CA LYS A 161 12.97 11.78 17.84
C LYS A 161 12.20 12.82 17.02
N ASP A 162 12.32 12.77 15.70
CA ASP A 162 11.62 13.69 14.80
C ASP A 162 10.16 13.27 14.71
N HIS A 163 9.25 14.09 15.17
CA HIS A 163 7.82 13.80 15.13
C HIS A 163 7.23 13.92 13.72
N PHE A 164 7.95 14.53 12.80
CA PHE A 164 7.56 14.65 11.41
C PHE A 164 8.07 13.47 10.59
N THR A 165 7.16 12.85 9.81
CA THR A 165 7.49 11.93 8.72
C THR A 165 6.71 12.33 7.48
N ALA A 166 7.24 12.01 6.30
CA ALA A 166 6.53 12.22 5.04
C ALA A 166 5.18 11.51 5.03
N GLY A 167 5.09 10.29 5.60
CA GLY A 167 3.86 9.55 5.72
C GLY A 167 2.83 10.21 6.66
N ARG A 168 3.27 10.86 7.75
CA ARG A 168 2.36 11.63 8.62
C ARG A 168 1.81 12.87 7.92
N TRP A 169 2.65 13.58 7.17
CA TRP A 169 2.19 14.71 6.37
C TRP A 169 1.18 14.26 5.30
N TRP A 170 1.48 13.17 4.60
CA TRP A 170 0.57 12.56 3.65
C TRP A 170 -0.77 12.18 4.30
N GLN A 171 -0.72 11.51 5.45
CA GLN A 171 -1.93 11.14 6.19
C GLN A 171 -2.76 12.38 6.56
N MET A 172 -2.13 13.43 7.08
CA MET A 172 -2.80 14.69 7.40
C MET A 172 -3.45 15.33 6.15
N PHE A 173 -2.76 15.26 5.01
CA PHE A 173 -3.31 15.74 3.74
C PHE A 173 -4.56 14.94 3.33
N MET A 174 -4.58 13.61 3.50
CA MET A 174 -5.75 12.78 3.23
C MET A 174 -6.88 13.04 4.24
N GLU A 175 -6.55 13.20 5.51
CA GLU A 175 -7.52 13.52 6.56
C GLU A 175 -8.21 14.88 6.30
N THR A 176 -7.44 15.91 6.00
CA THR A 176 -7.99 17.23 5.64
C THR A 176 -8.77 17.19 4.32
N CYS A 177 -8.43 16.29 3.40
CA CYS A 177 -9.21 16.04 2.19
C CYS A 177 -10.60 15.48 2.54
N MET A 178 -10.70 14.47 3.43
CA MET A 178 -11.98 13.93 3.88
C MET A 178 -12.83 14.97 4.61
N GLN A 179 -12.21 15.82 5.41
CA GLN A 179 -12.89 16.83 6.23
C GLN A 179 -13.16 18.13 5.47
N GLN A 180 -12.67 18.29 4.25
CA GLN A 180 -12.74 19.51 3.45
C GLN A 180 -12.22 20.75 4.20
N THR A 181 -11.05 20.59 4.84
CA THR A 181 -10.37 21.62 5.63
C THR A 181 -8.95 21.88 5.13
N GLY A 182 -8.29 22.87 5.67
CA GLY A 182 -6.91 23.22 5.32
C GLY A 182 -6.75 23.54 3.82
N LEU A 183 -5.86 22.83 3.13
CA LEU A 183 -5.66 23.00 1.68
C LEU A 183 -6.89 22.61 0.86
N HIS A 184 -7.79 21.79 1.39
CA HIS A 184 -8.99 21.31 0.72
C HIS A 184 -10.25 22.14 1.02
N SER A 185 -10.10 23.33 1.62
CA SER A 185 -11.23 24.20 2.01
C SER A 185 -12.11 24.62 0.81
N TYR A 186 -11.58 24.56 -0.39
CA TYR A 186 -12.28 24.88 -1.65
C TYR A 186 -12.41 23.68 -2.58
N GLY A 187 -12.55 22.50 -2.02
CA GLY A 187 -12.62 21.22 -2.71
C GLY A 187 -11.35 20.40 -2.62
N ALA A 188 -11.50 19.09 -2.79
CA ALA A 188 -10.41 18.14 -2.74
C ALA A 188 -9.45 18.32 -3.91
N ILE A 189 -8.15 18.48 -3.63
CA ILE A 189 -7.12 18.83 -4.60
C ILE A 189 -6.18 17.67 -4.91
N ARG A 190 -5.57 17.68 -6.09
CA ARG A 190 -4.57 16.72 -6.54
C ARG A 190 -3.21 16.99 -5.91
N LEU A 191 -2.46 15.93 -5.70
CA LEU A 191 -1.10 15.98 -5.13
C LEU A 191 -0.12 15.21 -6.01
N LEU A 192 1.04 15.81 -6.27
CA LEU A 192 2.19 15.14 -6.85
C LEU A 192 3.36 15.28 -5.88
N ALA A 193 3.70 14.19 -5.21
CA ALA A 193 4.69 14.19 -4.15
C ALA A 193 5.94 13.38 -4.51
N SER A 194 7.11 13.94 -4.23
CA SER A 194 8.36 13.20 -4.11
C SER A 194 8.62 12.95 -2.63
N LEU A 195 8.79 11.69 -2.24
CA LEU A 195 8.93 11.27 -0.84
C LEU A 195 9.87 10.07 -0.70
N PRO A 196 10.38 9.80 0.52
CA PRO A 196 11.23 8.63 0.76
C PRO A 196 10.52 7.33 0.35
N SER A 197 11.23 6.44 -0.34
CA SER A 197 10.65 5.19 -0.86
C SER A 197 9.99 4.30 0.20
N PRO A 198 10.53 4.14 1.44
CA PRO A 198 9.83 3.39 2.48
C PRO A 198 8.48 3.98 2.88
N GLU A 199 8.33 5.30 2.82
CA GLU A 199 7.06 5.99 3.10
C GLU A 199 6.08 5.81 1.94
N SER A 200 6.55 5.83 0.68
CA SER A 200 5.75 5.49 -0.48
C SER A 200 5.18 4.08 -0.39
N GLN A 201 5.99 3.11 0.02
CA GLN A 201 5.55 1.72 0.22
C GLN A 201 4.54 1.56 1.35
N ALA A 202 4.55 2.45 2.36
CA ALA A 202 3.52 2.47 3.39
C ALA A 202 2.20 3.08 2.90
N ILE A 203 2.27 4.07 1.99
CA ILE A 203 1.10 4.70 1.34
C ILE A 203 0.48 3.76 0.32
N ILE A 204 1.32 3.12 -0.51
CA ILE A 204 0.92 2.19 -1.58
C ILE A 204 1.55 0.83 -1.28
N PRO A 205 0.94 0.06 -0.35
CA PRO A 205 1.49 -1.23 0.04
C PRO A 205 1.44 -2.21 -1.14
N ARG A 206 2.55 -2.92 -1.33
CA ARG A 206 2.69 -3.93 -2.39
C ARG A 206 2.11 -5.28 -1.98
N TYR A 207 1.90 -5.48 -0.68
CA TYR A 207 1.31 -6.68 -0.08
C TYR A 207 0.25 -6.29 0.93
N VAL A 208 -0.80 -7.08 1.04
CA VAL A 208 -1.91 -6.78 1.94
C VAL A 208 -1.47 -6.77 3.41
N VAL A 209 -0.51 -7.60 3.78
CA VAL A 209 0.09 -7.62 5.13
C VAL A 209 0.84 -6.33 5.47
N ASP A 210 1.27 -5.57 4.47
CA ASP A 210 1.96 -4.29 4.64
C ASP A 210 1.01 -3.09 4.70
N ARG A 211 -0.31 -3.33 4.58
CA ARG A 211 -1.32 -2.27 4.77
C ARG A 211 -1.18 -1.62 6.13
N ARG A 212 -1.17 -0.29 6.16
CA ARG A 212 -0.97 0.52 7.36
C ARG A 212 -2.04 1.62 7.43
N ARG A 213 -2.06 2.32 8.55
CA ARG A 213 -2.96 3.44 8.78
C ARG A 213 -2.94 4.45 7.61
N VAL A 214 -1.75 4.82 7.13
CA VAL A 214 -1.61 5.81 6.04
C VAL A 214 -2.24 5.33 4.72
N SER A 215 -2.16 4.04 4.39
CA SER A 215 -2.83 3.50 3.20
C SER A 215 -4.35 3.50 3.34
N LEU A 216 -4.90 3.18 4.53
CA LEU A 216 -6.35 3.27 4.77
C LEU A 216 -6.89 4.70 4.58
N TRP A 217 -6.17 5.71 5.10
CA TRP A 217 -6.57 7.10 4.90
C TRP A 217 -6.57 7.49 3.42
N THR A 218 -5.59 7.01 2.67
CA THR A 218 -5.50 7.23 1.22
C THR A 218 -6.66 6.55 0.48
N GLU A 219 -6.95 5.29 0.80
CA GLU A 219 -8.01 4.50 0.19
C GLU A 219 -9.42 5.10 0.38
N ASN A 220 -9.64 5.86 1.45
CA ASN A 220 -10.92 6.52 1.70
C ASN A 220 -11.28 7.57 0.64
N VAL A 221 -10.29 8.26 0.08
CA VAL A 221 -10.50 9.44 -0.76
C VAL A 221 -9.90 9.33 -2.16
N ALA A 222 -9.06 8.34 -2.43
CA ALA A 222 -8.34 8.24 -3.69
C ALA A 222 -9.19 7.64 -4.82
N LEU A 223 -9.27 8.34 -5.94
CA LEU A 223 -9.62 7.77 -7.24
C LEU A 223 -8.38 7.09 -7.84
N HIS A 224 -7.26 7.83 -7.85
CA HIS A 224 -5.97 7.34 -8.32
C HIS A 224 -4.91 7.61 -7.27
N THR A 225 -4.13 6.59 -6.95
CA THR A 225 -2.87 6.72 -6.20
C THR A 225 -1.89 5.70 -6.74
N PHE A 226 -0.80 6.18 -7.36
CA PHE A 226 0.21 5.30 -7.95
C PHE A 226 1.60 5.95 -7.94
N GLU A 227 2.62 5.11 -7.92
CA GLU A 227 4.00 5.54 -8.14
C GLU A 227 4.23 5.82 -9.63
N VAL A 228 4.70 7.01 -9.94
CA VAL A 228 5.09 7.43 -11.30
C VAL A 228 6.52 6.96 -11.59
N ALA A 229 7.38 7.10 -10.59
CA ALA A 229 8.76 6.65 -10.63
C ALA A 229 9.19 6.21 -9.22
N ALA A 230 10.02 5.18 -9.13
CA ALA A 230 10.50 4.59 -7.89
C ALA A 230 11.90 3.98 -8.06
N PRO A 231 12.66 3.78 -6.98
CA PRO A 231 13.94 3.07 -7.04
C PRO A 231 13.72 1.57 -7.21
N GLN A 232 14.74 0.87 -7.69
CA GLN A 232 14.76 -0.59 -7.66
C GLN A 232 14.80 -1.08 -6.21
N ASP A 233 13.81 -1.88 -5.82
CA ASP A 233 13.76 -2.46 -4.49
C ASP A 233 14.45 -3.83 -4.50
N GLU A 234 15.66 -3.91 -3.94
CA GLU A 234 16.40 -5.15 -3.79
C GLU A 234 15.92 -5.91 -2.56
N LYS A 235 15.02 -6.89 -2.77
CA LYS A 235 14.53 -7.74 -1.68
C LYS A 235 15.45 -8.93 -1.46
N PHE A 236 15.84 -9.12 -0.19
CA PHE A 236 16.59 -10.30 0.27
C PHE A 236 15.67 -11.36 0.91
N TRP A 237 14.38 -11.05 1.12
CA TRP A 237 13.48 -11.87 1.91
C TRP A 237 12.32 -12.40 1.08
N VAL A 238 11.78 -13.54 1.53
CA VAL A 238 10.59 -14.15 0.91
C VAL A 238 9.43 -13.17 0.90
N ASN A 239 8.79 -13.10 -0.23
CA ASN A 239 7.62 -12.30 -0.46
C ASN A 239 6.37 -13.07 -0.03
N HIS A 240 5.48 -12.44 0.72
CA HIS A 240 4.22 -13.03 1.16
C HIS A 240 3.13 -13.06 0.06
N LYS A 241 3.38 -12.44 -1.09
CA LYS A 241 2.50 -12.51 -2.27
C LYS A 241 2.93 -13.70 -3.14
N GLY A 242 1.99 -14.55 -3.54
CA GLY A 242 2.29 -15.69 -4.39
C GLY A 242 2.91 -15.26 -5.73
N PHE A 243 3.85 -16.05 -6.25
CA PHE A 243 4.54 -15.77 -7.51
C PHE A 243 3.54 -15.59 -8.67
N ASN A 244 2.58 -16.51 -8.81
CA ASN A 244 1.57 -16.45 -9.87
C ASN A 244 0.75 -15.17 -9.80
N VAL A 245 0.29 -14.77 -8.59
CA VAL A 245 -0.44 -13.49 -8.41
C VAL A 245 0.40 -12.30 -8.85
N ALA A 246 1.70 -12.31 -8.57
CA ALA A 246 2.59 -11.22 -8.96
C ALA A 246 2.80 -11.15 -10.49
N ILE A 247 2.93 -12.31 -11.15
CA ILE A 247 3.06 -12.40 -12.62
C ILE A 247 1.76 -11.97 -13.31
N ASP A 248 0.61 -12.49 -12.86
CA ASP A 248 -0.71 -12.15 -13.43
C ASP A 248 -0.99 -10.65 -13.27
N ASN A 249 -0.66 -10.08 -12.09
CA ASN A 249 -0.77 -8.64 -11.87
C ASN A 249 0.14 -7.82 -12.79
N ALA A 250 1.41 -8.23 -12.97
CA ALA A 250 2.33 -7.54 -13.87
C ALA A 250 1.84 -7.60 -15.33
N ALA A 251 1.29 -8.74 -15.77
CA ALA A 251 0.69 -8.88 -17.09
C ALA A 251 -0.50 -7.92 -17.27
N ARG A 252 -1.40 -7.86 -16.29
CA ARG A 252 -2.57 -6.94 -16.35
C ARG A 252 -2.14 -5.46 -16.35
N VAL A 253 -1.08 -5.10 -15.61
CA VAL A 253 -0.52 -3.74 -15.64
C VAL A 253 0.07 -3.40 -17.01
N ALA A 254 0.75 -4.37 -17.65
CA ALA A 254 1.26 -4.18 -19.01
C ALA A 254 0.13 -3.97 -20.04
N GLU A 255 -0.98 -4.71 -19.91
CA GLU A 255 -2.18 -4.52 -20.74
C GLU A 255 -2.78 -3.13 -20.55
N ARG A 256 -2.99 -2.67 -19.30
CA ARG A 256 -3.48 -1.30 -19.02
C ARG A 256 -2.58 -0.21 -19.59
N ALA A 257 -1.27 -0.40 -19.52
CA ALA A 257 -0.32 0.55 -20.10
C ALA A 257 -0.42 0.58 -21.63
N ALA A 258 -0.56 -0.60 -22.27
CA ALA A 258 -0.75 -0.73 -23.70
C ALA A 258 -2.06 -0.11 -24.18
N GLU A 259 -3.18 -0.34 -23.47
CA GLU A 259 -4.50 0.29 -23.73
C GLU A 259 -4.42 1.83 -23.77
N LYS A 260 -3.53 2.40 -22.93
CA LYS A 260 -3.31 3.85 -22.84
C LYS A 260 -2.15 4.36 -23.69
N ASN A 261 -1.55 3.51 -24.52
CA ASN A 261 -0.36 3.82 -25.32
C ASN A 261 0.82 4.34 -24.47
N ILE A 262 0.98 3.83 -23.24
CA ILE A 262 2.08 4.18 -22.34
C ILE A 262 3.19 3.16 -22.48
N SER A 263 4.34 3.59 -23.00
CA SER A 263 5.55 2.78 -23.11
C SER A 263 6.58 3.18 -22.02
N THR A 264 7.43 2.25 -21.64
CA THR A 264 8.55 2.55 -20.75
C THR A 264 9.79 2.91 -21.60
N PRO A 265 10.40 4.09 -21.39
CA PRO A 265 11.64 4.46 -22.07
C PRO A 265 12.77 3.46 -21.75
N PRO A 266 13.68 3.16 -22.72
CA PRO A 266 14.81 2.26 -22.48
C PRO A 266 15.67 2.68 -21.29
N GLY A 267 16.01 1.72 -20.43
CA GLY A 267 16.79 1.96 -19.21
C GLY A 267 15.96 2.48 -18.04
N ARG A 268 14.63 2.57 -18.18
CA ARG A 268 13.70 2.95 -17.11
C ARG A 268 12.84 1.78 -16.64
N GLU A 269 13.11 0.59 -17.14
CA GLU A 269 12.41 -0.63 -16.78
C GLU A 269 12.92 -1.15 -15.44
N PHE A 270 12.01 -1.65 -14.62
CA PHE A 270 12.37 -2.50 -13.49
C PHE A 270 12.87 -3.86 -13.98
N GLN A 271 13.71 -4.49 -13.16
CA GLN A 271 14.07 -5.88 -13.43
C GLN A 271 12.81 -6.75 -13.48
N PRO A 272 12.67 -7.61 -14.50
CA PRO A 272 11.52 -8.47 -14.63
C PRO A 272 11.41 -9.43 -13.43
N LEU A 273 10.19 -9.82 -13.10
CA LEU A 273 9.95 -10.85 -12.11
C LEU A 273 10.42 -12.19 -12.65
N LEU A 274 11.56 -12.65 -12.16
CA LEU A 274 12.12 -13.95 -12.52
C LEU A 274 11.77 -14.99 -11.46
N PRO A 275 11.58 -16.26 -11.84
CA PRO A 275 11.45 -17.35 -10.88
C PRO A 275 12.81 -17.62 -10.20
N ALA A 276 12.76 -18.01 -8.93
CA ALA A 276 13.95 -18.45 -8.22
C ALA A 276 14.58 -19.66 -8.91
N PRO A 277 15.89 -19.81 -8.88
CA PRO A 277 16.58 -20.92 -9.55
C PRO A 277 16.23 -22.25 -8.90
N GLU A 278 16.18 -23.30 -9.69
CA GLU A 278 16.12 -24.67 -9.23
C GLU A 278 17.52 -25.12 -8.75
N SER A 279 17.54 -25.98 -7.73
CA SER A 279 18.79 -26.58 -7.28
C SER A 279 19.24 -27.67 -8.27
N PRO A 280 20.52 -27.69 -8.71
CA PRO A 280 21.01 -28.76 -9.57
C PRO A 280 21.05 -30.14 -8.90
N ASP A 281 20.91 -30.21 -7.59
CA ASP A 281 20.81 -31.44 -6.80
C ASP A 281 19.48 -31.46 -6.05
N PRO A 282 18.57 -32.42 -6.33
CA PRO A 282 17.25 -32.47 -5.71
C PRO A 282 17.28 -32.79 -4.21
N GLY A 283 18.41 -33.23 -3.64
CA GLY A 283 18.57 -33.55 -2.23
C GLY A 283 17.89 -34.84 -1.81
N ARG A 284 17.82 -35.08 -0.48
CA ARG A 284 17.33 -36.36 0.10
C ARG A 284 15.80 -36.53 0.04
N LYS A 285 15.04 -35.45 0.06
CA LYS A 285 13.57 -35.44 0.05
C LYS A 285 13.11 -34.49 -1.03
N PRO A 286 13.16 -34.90 -2.31
CA PRO A 286 12.77 -34.02 -3.42
C PRO A 286 11.27 -33.74 -3.38
N VAL A 287 10.91 -32.49 -3.73
CA VAL A 287 9.53 -32.05 -3.99
C VAL A 287 9.50 -31.41 -5.37
N PRO A 288 8.34 -31.36 -6.05
CA PRO A 288 8.20 -30.64 -7.30
C PRO A 288 8.72 -29.21 -7.20
N TYR A 289 9.30 -28.72 -8.27
CA TYR A 289 9.70 -27.32 -8.35
C TYR A 289 8.49 -26.42 -8.26
N THR A 290 8.55 -25.42 -7.36
CA THR A 290 7.49 -24.43 -7.16
C THR A 290 8.04 -23.04 -7.47
N PRO A 291 7.49 -22.35 -8.49
CA PRO A 291 7.92 -21.00 -8.81
C PRO A 291 7.72 -20.04 -7.63
N ARG A 292 8.72 -19.22 -7.40
CA ARG A 292 8.75 -18.17 -6.38
C ARG A 292 9.62 -17.02 -6.83
N ILE A 293 9.44 -15.84 -6.27
CA ILE A 293 10.16 -14.65 -6.72
C ILE A 293 11.67 -14.78 -6.44
N ARG A 294 12.48 -14.59 -7.49
CA ARG A 294 13.93 -14.53 -7.38
C ARG A 294 14.36 -13.30 -6.58
N THR A 295 15.28 -13.48 -5.67
CA THR A 295 15.85 -12.43 -4.83
C THR A 295 17.36 -12.38 -5.00
N ALA A 296 18.01 -11.30 -4.55
CA ALA A 296 19.48 -11.18 -4.55
C ALA A 296 20.18 -12.31 -3.76
N LEU A 297 19.47 -12.96 -2.81
CA LEU A 297 19.99 -14.12 -2.12
C LEU A 297 20.13 -15.34 -3.05
N HIS A 298 19.15 -15.54 -3.94
CA HIS A 298 19.21 -16.59 -4.95
C HIS A 298 20.37 -16.37 -5.93
N ASP A 299 20.65 -15.13 -6.29
CA ASP A 299 21.78 -14.80 -7.17
C ASP A 299 23.12 -15.17 -6.54
N ARG A 300 23.29 -14.89 -5.23
CA ARG A 300 24.47 -15.34 -4.47
C ARG A 300 24.59 -16.85 -4.42
N PHE A 301 23.48 -17.58 -4.29
CA PHE A 301 23.51 -19.04 -4.34
C PHE A 301 23.93 -19.56 -5.71
N CYS A 302 23.49 -18.92 -6.81
CA CYS A 302 23.94 -19.25 -8.15
C CYS A 302 25.44 -18.98 -8.31
N GLU A 303 25.93 -17.83 -7.83
CA GLU A 303 27.36 -17.49 -7.85
C GLU A 303 28.19 -18.54 -7.07
N ASP A 304 27.78 -18.94 -5.86
CA ASP A 304 28.45 -19.96 -5.06
C ASP A 304 28.46 -21.34 -5.74
N ILE A 305 27.42 -21.69 -6.51
CA ILE A 305 27.35 -22.93 -7.27
C ILE A 305 28.27 -22.87 -8.47
N GLN A 306 28.21 -21.79 -9.26
CA GLN A 306 29.01 -21.60 -10.47
C GLN A 306 30.51 -21.47 -10.18
N ALA A 307 30.87 -20.88 -9.04
CA ALA A 307 32.26 -20.70 -8.64
C ALA A 307 33.04 -22.02 -8.60
N LEU A 308 32.40 -23.13 -8.20
CA LEU A 308 33.05 -24.45 -8.16
C LEU A 308 33.15 -25.08 -9.56
N ASP A 309 32.21 -24.82 -10.46
CA ASP A 309 32.21 -25.39 -11.81
C ASP A 309 33.42 -24.89 -12.64
N ASN A 310 33.97 -23.75 -12.25
CA ASN A 310 35.15 -23.13 -12.88
C ASN A 310 36.47 -23.42 -12.13
N MET A 311 36.47 -24.32 -11.12
CA MET A 311 37.66 -24.61 -10.30
C MET A 311 38.12 -26.06 -10.44
N ASP A 312 39.43 -26.26 -10.69
CA ASP A 312 40.04 -27.57 -10.59
C ASP A 312 40.23 -28.02 -9.12
N LYS A 313 40.23 -29.34 -8.89
CA LYS A 313 40.40 -29.89 -7.55
C LYS A 313 41.71 -29.49 -6.87
N SER A 314 42.75 -29.16 -7.67
CA SER A 314 44.06 -28.72 -7.22
C SER A 314 44.16 -27.24 -6.87
N THR A 315 43.08 -26.44 -7.20
CA THR A 315 43.08 -24.99 -6.97
C THR A 315 42.99 -24.65 -5.49
N PRO A 316 43.84 -23.77 -4.96
CA PRO A 316 43.69 -23.28 -3.60
C PRO A 316 42.27 -22.71 -3.36
N GLY A 317 41.59 -23.18 -2.29
CA GLY A 317 40.20 -22.76 -2.00
C GLY A 317 39.11 -23.69 -2.53
N TYR A 318 39.42 -24.75 -3.31
CA TYR A 318 38.42 -25.70 -3.82
C TYR A 318 37.55 -26.32 -2.72
N ALA A 319 38.15 -26.71 -1.57
CA ALA A 319 37.41 -27.27 -0.44
C ALA A 319 36.37 -26.30 0.14
N GLU A 320 36.71 -25.00 0.20
CA GLU A 320 35.81 -23.95 0.67
C GLU A 320 34.68 -23.70 -0.34
N ALA A 321 35.01 -23.61 -1.63
CA ALA A 321 34.04 -23.46 -2.72
C ALA A 321 33.06 -24.66 -2.74
N LYS A 322 33.56 -25.90 -2.57
CA LYS A 322 32.72 -27.11 -2.45
C LYS A 322 31.76 -27.02 -1.25
N LYS A 323 32.21 -26.50 -0.12
CA LYS A 323 31.38 -26.31 1.06
C LYS A 323 30.31 -25.22 0.83
N LYS A 324 30.66 -24.11 0.17
CA LYS A 324 29.73 -23.06 -0.22
C LYS A 324 28.67 -23.59 -1.18
N ARG A 325 29.07 -24.30 -2.25
CA ARG A 325 28.15 -24.94 -3.19
C ARG A 325 27.15 -25.85 -2.49
N SER A 326 27.62 -26.78 -1.63
CA SER A 326 26.75 -27.71 -0.90
C SER A 326 25.74 -26.96 0.00
N ARG A 327 26.17 -25.87 0.64
CA ARG A 327 25.26 -25.01 1.44
C ARG A 327 24.24 -24.30 0.58
N ALA A 328 24.66 -23.75 -0.57
CA ALA A 328 23.78 -23.08 -1.50
C ALA A 328 22.71 -24.03 -2.05
N GLN A 329 23.10 -25.24 -2.50
CA GLN A 329 22.18 -26.29 -2.95
C GLN A 329 21.17 -26.68 -1.86
N THR A 330 21.67 -26.91 -0.63
CA THR A 330 20.80 -27.24 0.51
C THR A 330 19.78 -26.14 0.81
N ARG A 331 20.19 -24.87 0.71
CA ARG A 331 19.31 -23.73 0.92
C ARG A 331 18.27 -23.58 -0.19
N LEU A 332 18.66 -23.77 -1.46
CA LEU A 332 17.72 -23.76 -2.60
C LEU A 332 16.67 -24.86 -2.46
N ASN A 333 17.09 -26.09 -2.08
CA ASN A 333 16.17 -27.21 -1.84
C ASN A 333 15.21 -26.92 -0.68
N ARG A 334 15.72 -26.36 0.42
CA ARG A 334 14.89 -25.97 1.57
C ARG A 334 13.88 -24.91 1.18
N ASP A 335 14.32 -23.90 0.43
CA ASP A 335 13.47 -22.81 -0.02
C ASP A 335 12.38 -23.30 -1.01
N ASN A 336 12.75 -24.18 -1.98
CA ASN A 336 11.77 -24.79 -2.87
C ASN A 336 10.75 -25.65 -2.10
N ARG A 337 11.22 -26.45 -1.14
CA ARG A 337 10.34 -27.26 -0.32
C ARG A 337 9.38 -26.39 0.50
N GLN A 338 9.86 -25.27 1.05
CA GLN A 338 9.02 -24.32 1.76
C GLN A 338 7.94 -23.73 0.82
N ALA A 339 8.34 -23.28 -0.36
CA ALA A 339 7.41 -22.74 -1.34
C ALA A 339 6.34 -23.76 -1.76
N TYR A 340 6.72 -25.01 -1.96
CA TYR A 340 5.82 -26.09 -2.34
C TYR A 340 4.72 -26.32 -1.28
N PHE A 341 5.09 -26.50 -0.03
CA PHE A 341 4.08 -26.73 1.02
C PHE A 341 3.22 -25.49 1.29
N LEU A 342 3.82 -24.30 1.29
CA LEU A 342 3.04 -23.06 1.40
C LEU A 342 2.02 -22.93 0.27
N GLN A 343 2.41 -23.23 -0.97
CA GLN A 343 1.51 -23.18 -2.11
C GLN A 343 0.38 -24.21 -1.99
N GLN A 344 0.67 -25.44 -1.57
CA GLN A 344 -0.36 -26.45 -1.34
C GLN A 344 -1.39 -25.98 -0.30
N MET A 345 -0.93 -25.48 0.85
CA MET A 345 -1.84 -24.95 1.89
C MET A 345 -2.69 -23.78 1.38
N VAL A 346 -2.11 -22.91 0.55
CA VAL A 346 -2.82 -21.79 -0.06
C VAL A 346 -3.87 -22.29 -1.06
N ASP A 347 -3.53 -23.24 -1.91
CA ASP A 347 -4.46 -23.80 -2.91
C ASP A 347 -5.63 -24.52 -2.24
N GLN A 348 -5.37 -25.29 -1.17
CA GLN A 348 -6.42 -25.89 -0.34
C GLN A 348 -7.31 -24.83 0.32
N SER A 349 -6.72 -23.72 0.83
CA SER A 349 -7.49 -22.63 1.43
C SER A 349 -8.35 -21.89 0.39
N ARG A 350 -7.85 -21.71 -0.82
CA ARG A 350 -8.64 -21.15 -1.94
C ARG A 350 -9.79 -22.05 -2.34
N GLU A 351 -9.58 -23.37 -2.33
CA GLU A 351 -10.65 -24.32 -2.56
C GLU A 351 -11.71 -24.27 -1.46
N ILE A 352 -11.31 -24.09 -0.19
CA ILE A 352 -12.25 -23.88 0.93
C ILE A 352 -13.08 -22.60 0.68
N ASP A 353 -12.47 -21.50 0.27
CA ASP A 353 -13.18 -20.25 -0.06
C ASP A 353 -14.21 -20.50 -1.20
N ALA A 354 -13.82 -21.22 -2.25
CA ALA A 354 -14.72 -21.58 -3.34
C ALA A 354 -15.90 -22.46 -2.88
N GLN A 355 -15.67 -23.37 -1.91
CA GLN A 355 -16.74 -24.18 -1.33
C GLN A 355 -17.70 -23.32 -0.50
N TYR A 356 -17.23 -22.30 0.23
CA TYR A 356 -18.12 -21.36 0.93
C TYR A 356 -18.95 -20.50 -0.03
N ASP A 357 -18.37 -20.11 -1.17
CA ASP A 357 -19.11 -19.41 -2.21
C ASP A 357 -20.21 -20.30 -2.82
N ALA A 358 -19.88 -21.56 -3.10
CA ALA A 358 -20.87 -22.54 -3.59
C ALA A 358 -21.99 -22.78 -2.56
N LEU A 359 -21.63 -22.92 -1.28
CA LEU A 359 -22.56 -23.06 -0.18
C LEU A 359 -23.52 -21.85 -0.09
N SER A 360 -22.99 -20.63 -0.21
CA SER A 360 -23.82 -19.42 -0.18
C SER A 360 -24.84 -19.38 -1.32
N ARG A 361 -24.43 -19.76 -2.52
CA ARG A 361 -25.32 -19.80 -3.69
C ARG A 361 -26.39 -20.88 -3.54
N ALA A 362 -25.99 -22.08 -3.07
CA ALA A 362 -26.93 -23.16 -2.78
C ALA A 362 -27.92 -22.78 -1.67
N ALA A 363 -27.49 -22.09 -0.62
CA ALA A 363 -28.35 -21.67 0.48
C ALA A 363 -29.43 -20.65 0.07
N ALA A 364 -29.22 -19.92 -1.01
CA ALA A 364 -30.19 -18.99 -1.58
C ALA A 364 -31.18 -19.66 -2.53
N ASP A 365 -30.90 -20.89 -3.01
CA ASP A 365 -31.81 -21.63 -3.90
C ASP A 365 -32.98 -22.20 -3.10
N PRO A 366 -34.23 -21.87 -3.47
CA PRO A 366 -35.44 -22.39 -2.80
C PRO A 366 -35.53 -23.92 -2.76
N ASN A 367 -34.93 -24.63 -3.71
CA ASN A 367 -35.02 -26.09 -3.82
C ASN A 367 -33.96 -26.83 -2.98
N THR A 368 -32.95 -26.13 -2.46
CA THR A 368 -31.87 -26.75 -1.68
C THR A 368 -32.35 -27.11 -0.28
N THR A 369 -31.97 -28.26 0.21
CA THR A 369 -32.25 -28.77 1.55
C THR A 369 -30.96 -28.89 2.40
N SER A 370 -31.08 -29.05 3.71
CA SER A 370 -29.93 -29.24 4.60
C SER A 370 -29.05 -30.43 4.22
N ALA A 371 -29.63 -31.48 3.61
CA ALA A 371 -28.92 -32.68 3.16
C ALA A 371 -27.95 -32.41 2.00
N ASP A 372 -28.23 -31.40 1.17
CA ASP A 372 -27.45 -31.07 -0.03
C ASP A 372 -26.08 -30.45 0.32
N PHE A 373 -25.91 -29.95 1.55
CA PHE A 373 -24.64 -29.36 1.99
C PHE A 373 -23.63 -30.38 2.46
N LYS A 374 -24.03 -31.63 2.74
CA LYS A 374 -23.12 -32.65 3.28
C LYS A 374 -21.84 -32.84 2.45
N PRO A 375 -21.91 -32.98 1.10
CA PRO A 375 -20.70 -33.14 0.28
C PRO A 375 -19.76 -31.91 0.38
N ILE A 376 -20.32 -30.71 0.44
CA ILE A 376 -19.55 -29.44 0.54
C ILE A 376 -18.84 -29.40 1.89
N LEU A 377 -19.56 -29.68 2.99
CA LEU A 377 -19.02 -29.63 4.35
C LEU A 377 -17.97 -30.72 4.58
N ASP A 378 -18.20 -31.94 4.07
CA ASP A 378 -17.23 -33.04 4.15
C ASP A 378 -15.93 -32.68 3.40
N LYS A 379 -16.03 -32.03 2.24
CA LYS A 379 -14.89 -31.52 1.47
C LYS A 379 -14.13 -30.44 2.22
N ILE A 380 -14.82 -29.44 2.80
CA ILE A 380 -14.20 -28.39 3.61
C ILE A 380 -13.47 -29.02 4.81
N SER A 381 -14.09 -29.98 5.49
CA SER A 381 -13.49 -30.68 6.65
C SER A 381 -12.23 -31.44 6.25
N ALA A 382 -12.26 -32.16 5.14
CA ALA A 382 -11.11 -32.89 4.61
C ALA A 382 -9.94 -31.95 4.26
N LEU A 383 -10.22 -30.81 3.60
CA LEU A 383 -9.21 -29.83 3.26
C LEU A 383 -8.60 -29.15 4.51
N ARG A 384 -9.42 -28.83 5.51
CA ARG A 384 -8.92 -28.27 6.79
C ARG A 384 -8.04 -29.25 7.56
N SER A 385 -8.43 -30.52 7.58
CA SER A 385 -7.59 -31.59 8.16
C SER A 385 -6.24 -31.68 7.45
N SER A 386 -6.25 -31.71 6.12
CA SER A 386 -5.03 -31.77 5.31
C SER A 386 -4.10 -30.58 5.58
N ILE A 387 -4.63 -29.34 5.65
CA ILE A 387 -3.84 -28.15 6.01
C ILE A 387 -3.22 -28.28 7.42
N THR A 388 -3.98 -28.82 8.38
CA THR A 388 -3.52 -29.00 9.74
C THR A 388 -2.40 -30.06 9.82
N ASP A 389 -2.57 -31.19 9.12
CA ASP A 389 -1.60 -32.28 9.09
C ASP A 389 -0.30 -31.83 8.41
N GLU A 390 -0.39 -31.17 7.25
CA GLU A 390 0.78 -30.59 6.57
C GLU A 390 1.49 -29.55 7.44
N GLY A 391 0.74 -28.72 8.16
CA GLY A 391 1.28 -27.74 9.08
C GLY A 391 2.02 -28.34 10.27
N GLN A 392 1.57 -29.50 10.78
CA GLN A 392 2.24 -30.22 11.87
C GLN A 392 3.51 -30.94 11.40
N GLU A 393 3.49 -31.51 10.20
CA GLU A 393 4.64 -32.22 9.63
C GLU A 393 5.76 -31.28 9.17
N ASN A 394 5.43 -30.08 8.76
CA ASN A 394 6.34 -29.12 8.18
C ASN A 394 6.44 -27.86 9.06
N TYR A 395 7.50 -27.69 9.78
CA TYR A 395 7.94 -26.54 10.59
C TYR A 395 6.92 -25.39 10.86
N HIS A 396 6.78 -25.00 12.13
CA HIS A 396 5.92 -23.91 12.63
C HIS A 396 5.99 -22.56 11.87
N ASP A 397 7.09 -22.27 11.17
CA ASP A 397 7.24 -21.03 10.42
C ASP A 397 6.36 -20.97 9.17
N HIS A 398 6.00 -22.12 8.59
CA HIS A 398 5.11 -22.20 7.44
C HIS A 398 3.66 -21.83 7.81
N LEU A 399 3.19 -22.31 8.96
CA LEU A 399 1.86 -21.99 9.49
C LEU A 399 1.64 -20.49 9.73
N LYS A 400 2.72 -19.72 9.91
CA LYS A 400 2.63 -18.26 10.10
C LYS A 400 2.63 -17.48 8.80
N GLN A 401 3.13 -18.06 7.72
CA GLN A 401 3.32 -17.37 6.45
C GLN A 401 2.19 -17.63 5.45
N PHE A 402 1.62 -18.85 5.40
CA PHE A 402 0.59 -19.17 4.42
C PHE A 402 -0.66 -18.28 4.53
N PRO A 403 -1.14 -17.84 5.73
CA PRO A 403 -2.28 -16.94 5.81
C PRO A 403 -2.05 -15.63 5.05
N HIS A 404 -0.83 -15.08 5.09
CA HIS A 404 -0.51 -13.84 4.38
C HIS A 404 -0.51 -14.01 2.86
N ILE A 405 -0.06 -15.18 2.38
CA ILE A 405 -0.12 -15.51 0.95
C ILE A 405 -1.58 -15.72 0.53
N HIS A 406 -2.37 -16.45 1.32
CA HIS A 406 -3.79 -16.66 1.08
C HIS A 406 -4.56 -15.32 1.06
N ASP A 407 -4.27 -14.42 2.00
CA ASP A 407 -4.87 -13.08 2.02
C ASP A 407 -4.50 -12.26 0.78
N SER A 408 -3.28 -12.42 0.26
CA SER A 408 -2.89 -11.77 -1.01
C SER A 408 -3.71 -12.28 -2.19
N TYR A 409 -4.02 -13.58 -2.25
CA TYR A 409 -4.94 -14.14 -3.25
C TYR A 409 -6.35 -13.58 -3.07
N ARG A 410 -6.89 -13.60 -1.84
CA ARG A 410 -8.22 -13.06 -1.52
C ARG A 410 -8.39 -11.62 -1.98
N THR A 411 -7.36 -10.77 -1.75
CA THR A 411 -7.45 -9.34 -2.05
C THR A 411 -7.18 -8.98 -3.51
N SER A 412 -6.38 -9.79 -4.22
CA SER A 412 -6.02 -9.53 -5.62
C SER A 412 -7.00 -10.16 -6.63
N LEU A 413 -7.60 -11.32 -6.29
CA LEU A 413 -8.36 -12.14 -7.24
C LEU A 413 -9.84 -12.26 -6.91
N ARG A 414 -10.30 -11.68 -5.79
CA ARG A 414 -11.66 -11.86 -5.30
C ARG A 414 -12.72 -11.37 -6.28
N SER A 415 -12.47 -10.26 -6.94
CA SER A 415 -13.37 -9.69 -7.93
C SER A 415 -13.24 -10.38 -9.30
N ASN A 416 -13.55 -11.67 -9.40
CA ASN A 416 -13.51 -12.45 -10.64
C ASN A 416 -12.15 -12.44 -11.36
N ASN A 417 -11.05 -12.50 -10.61
CA ASN A 417 -9.69 -12.34 -11.10
C ASN A 417 -9.42 -10.97 -11.76
N ASN A 418 -10.21 -9.97 -11.42
CA ASN A 418 -10.05 -8.63 -11.97
C ASN A 418 -9.19 -7.77 -11.04
N PHE A 419 -7.94 -7.57 -11.42
CA PHE A 419 -7.02 -6.68 -10.69
C PHE A 419 -7.44 -5.19 -10.74
N ASP A 420 -8.40 -4.82 -11.57
CA ASP A 420 -8.90 -3.43 -11.63
C ASP A 420 -9.70 -3.06 -10.37
N ASP A 421 -10.34 -4.05 -9.75
CA ASP A 421 -11.09 -3.92 -8.51
C ASP A 421 -10.34 -4.44 -7.27
N ALA A 422 -9.06 -4.76 -7.43
CA ALA A 422 -8.24 -5.25 -6.32
C ALA A 422 -8.18 -4.25 -5.15
N LEU A 423 -8.08 -4.76 -3.93
CA LEU A 423 -8.04 -3.93 -2.73
C LEU A 423 -6.87 -2.94 -2.73
N LEU A 424 -5.68 -3.41 -3.14
CA LEU A 424 -4.48 -2.60 -3.09
C LEU A 424 -4.36 -1.67 -4.29
N ALA A 425 -4.04 -0.40 -4.05
CA ALA A 425 -3.71 0.56 -5.12
C ALA A 425 -2.54 0.08 -5.99
N TRP A 426 -1.59 -0.67 -5.41
CA TRP A 426 -0.50 -1.30 -6.15
C TRP A 426 -0.99 -2.25 -7.24
N ASP A 427 -2.01 -3.04 -6.96
CA ASP A 427 -2.56 -4.01 -7.92
C ASP A 427 -3.38 -3.31 -9.03
N ARG A 428 -3.89 -2.11 -8.75
CA ARG A 428 -4.66 -1.27 -9.68
C ARG A 428 -3.82 -0.24 -10.43
N ARG A 429 -2.47 -0.23 -10.27
CA ARG A 429 -1.63 0.79 -10.92
C ARG A 429 -1.80 0.78 -12.44
N PRO A 430 -1.81 1.95 -13.09
CA PRO A 430 -2.08 2.05 -14.54
C PRO A 430 -0.89 1.66 -15.42
N PHE A 431 0.31 1.59 -14.85
CA PHE A 431 1.57 1.24 -15.51
C PHE A 431 2.63 0.88 -14.46
N GLU A 432 3.70 0.23 -14.86
CA GLU A 432 4.87 0.06 -13.99
C GLU A 432 5.56 1.40 -13.75
N PRO A 433 6.00 1.73 -12.52
CA PRO A 433 6.76 2.95 -12.26
C PRO A 433 8.03 3.03 -13.10
N LEU A 434 8.52 4.24 -13.39
CA LEU A 434 9.84 4.44 -13.99
C LEU A 434 10.95 4.17 -12.98
N LEU A 435 12.01 3.50 -13.40
CA LEU A 435 13.18 3.30 -12.56
C LEU A 435 13.91 4.64 -12.34
N ILE A 436 14.12 4.99 -11.06
CA ILE A 436 15.00 6.08 -10.64
C ILE A 436 16.38 5.51 -10.36
N HIS A 437 17.39 6.00 -11.06
CA HIS A 437 18.77 5.64 -10.77
C HIS A 437 19.32 6.47 -9.60
N PRO A 438 20.08 5.88 -8.65
CA PRO A 438 20.59 6.60 -7.48
C PRO A 438 21.40 7.86 -7.80
N GLU A 439 22.09 7.89 -8.95
CA GLU A 439 22.84 9.07 -9.41
C GLU A 439 21.98 10.22 -9.90
N GLU A 440 20.69 10.03 -10.12
CA GLU A 440 19.74 11.07 -10.54
C GLU A 440 19.21 11.89 -9.38
N LEU A 441 19.59 11.50 -8.14
CA LEU A 441 19.25 12.18 -6.90
C LEU A 441 20.50 12.80 -6.27
N TYR A 442 20.38 14.03 -5.77
CA TYR A 442 21.47 14.68 -5.02
C TYR A 442 20.95 15.42 -3.79
N PRO A 443 21.60 15.26 -2.61
CA PRO A 443 22.67 14.29 -2.32
C PRO A 443 22.16 12.84 -2.35
N GLN A 444 23.07 11.90 -2.69
CA GLN A 444 22.79 10.48 -2.69
C GLN A 444 22.61 9.94 -1.26
N GLY A 445 21.91 8.82 -1.10
CA GLY A 445 21.82 8.07 0.16
C GLY A 445 20.41 7.88 0.70
N ILE A 446 19.40 8.53 0.11
CA ILE A 446 17.99 8.32 0.42
C ILE A 446 17.26 8.08 -0.88
N ASP A 447 16.69 6.89 -1.03
CA ASP A 447 15.87 6.53 -2.17
C ASP A 447 14.52 7.24 -2.10
N ARG A 448 14.05 7.70 -3.25
CA ARG A 448 12.80 8.45 -3.36
C ARG A 448 11.89 7.87 -4.42
N SER A 449 10.59 8.00 -4.17
CA SER A 449 9.54 7.71 -5.15
C SER A 449 8.79 9.01 -5.50
N ILE A 450 8.26 9.08 -6.71
CA ILE A 450 7.33 10.12 -7.16
C ILE A 450 5.95 9.49 -7.17
N VAL A 451 5.02 10.03 -6.38
CA VAL A 451 3.65 9.52 -6.20
C VAL A 451 2.64 10.56 -6.65
N TYR A 452 1.68 10.13 -7.44
CA TYR A 452 0.51 10.91 -7.84
C TYR A 452 -0.71 10.49 -7.05
N PHE A 453 -1.51 11.47 -6.61
CA PHE A 453 -2.80 11.29 -5.97
C PHE A 453 -3.87 12.16 -6.64
N GLU A 454 -5.04 11.56 -6.89
CA GLU A 454 -6.24 12.25 -7.38
C GLU A 454 -7.44 11.83 -6.51
N PRO A 455 -8.21 12.80 -5.96
CA PRO A 455 -9.37 12.51 -5.13
C PRO A 455 -10.52 11.92 -5.94
N ASN A 456 -11.31 11.04 -5.29
CA ASN A 456 -12.51 10.43 -5.85
C ASN A 456 -13.74 11.27 -5.46
N PRO A 457 -14.37 12.00 -6.41
CA PRO A 457 -15.57 12.77 -6.10
C PRO A 457 -16.76 11.90 -5.66
N ASN A 458 -16.76 10.62 -6.06
CA ASN A 458 -17.82 9.65 -5.74
C ASN A 458 -17.31 8.57 -4.77
N SER A 459 -16.52 8.98 -3.77
CA SER A 459 -16.02 8.02 -2.76
C SER A 459 -17.16 7.37 -1.99
N PRO A 460 -17.31 6.03 -2.03
CA PRO A 460 -18.35 5.34 -1.26
C PRO A 460 -18.17 5.49 0.25
N VAL A 461 -16.94 5.75 0.70
CA VAL A 461 -16.64 6.04 2.12
C VAL A 461 -17.19 7.40 2.51
N ILE A 462 -16.98 8.42 1.69
CA ILE A 462 -17.51 9.78 1.96
C ILE A 462 -19.03 9.79 1.93
N GLU A 463 -19.64 9.06 1.01
CA GLU A 463 -21.10 8.88 0.96
C GLU A 463 -21.64 8.31 2.30
N LYS A 464 -21.00 7.25 2.79
CA LYS A 464 -21.35 6.64 4.09
C LYS A 464 -21.17 7.61 5.26
N ILE A 465 -20.08 8.37 5.31
CA ILE A 465 -19.84 9.37 6.34
C ILE A 465 -20.90 10.47 6.28
N ASN A 466 -21.28 10.91 5.09
CA ASN A 466 -22.29 11.93 4.91
C ASN A 466 -23.71 11.47 5.31
N SER A 467 -23.96 10.16 5.34
CA SER A 467 -25.21 9.59 5.86
C SER A 467 -25.36 9.66 7.39
N LEU A 468 -24.27 9.94 8.12
CA LEU A 468 -24.28 10.13 9.56
C LEU A 468 -24.68 11.56 9.93
N ASP A 469 -25.38 11.67 11.07
CA ASP A 469 -25.59 12.98 11.67
C ASP A 469 -24.26 13.70 11.96
N PRO A 470 -24.14 15.01 11.73
CA PRO A 470 -22.90 15.75 11.96
C PRO A 470 -22.29 15.55 13.35
N SER A 471 -23.13 15.38 14.40
CA SER A 471 -22.69 15.10 15.77
C SER A 471 -22.02 13.74 15.95
N GLN A 472 -22.37 12.74 15.13
CA GLN A 472 -21.83 11.38 15.18
C GLN A 472 -20.55 11.19 14.38
N ARG A 473 -20.30 12.05 13.38
CA ARG A 473 -19.15 11.93 12.48
C ARG A 473 -17.82 11.93 13.25
N GLY A 474 -17.66 12.80 14.25
CA GLY A 474 -16.44 12.89 15.04
C GLY A 474 -16.10 11.60 15.80
N ASP A 475 -17.10 10.92 16.35
CA ASP A 475 -16.90 9.65 17.04
C ASP A 475 -16.62 8.50 16.07
N ALA A 476 -17.27 8.48 14.91
CA ALA A 476 -16.99 7.52 13.86
C ALA A 476 -15.53 7.66 13.33
N PHE A 477 -15.05 8.89 13.14
CA PHE A 477 -13.64 9.16 12.79
C PHE A 477 -12.68 8.64 13.87
N ARG A 478 -12.97 8.88 15.15
CA ARG A 478 -12.16 8.39 16.26
C ARG A 478 -12.10 6.86 16.30
N LEU A 479 -13.22 6.19 16.05
CA LEU A 479 -13.25 4.73 15.97
C LEU A 479 -12.45 4.23 14.76
N PHE A 480 -12.62 4.82 13.57
CA PHE A 480 -11.83 4.49 12.38
C PHE A 480 -10.33 4.65 12.64
N GLU A 481 -9.93 5.76 13.25
CA GLU A 481 -8.53 5.99 13.65
C GLU A 481 -8.04 4.88 14.58
N THR A 482 -8.82 4.52 15.58
CA THR A 482 -8.49 3.45 16.53
C THR A 482 -8.41 2.09 15.86
N LEU A 483 -9.36 1.74 14.99
CA LEU A 483 -9.33 0.50 14.22
C LEU A 483 -8.10 0.42 13.30
N SER A 484 -7.70 1.53 12.71
CA SER A 484 -6.51 1.59 11.88
C SER A 484 -5.21 1.22 12.61
N LEU A 485 -5.20 1.28 13.95
CA LEU A 485 -4.07 0.84 14.78
C LEU A 485 -3.93 -0.70 14.80
N SER A 486 -5.02 -1.44 14.54
CA SER A 486 -4.99 -2.90 14.41
C SER A 486 -4.13 -3.38 13.23
N LEU A 487 -3.86 -2.51 12.25
CA LEU A 487 -2.95 -2.77 11.13
C LEU A 487 -1.48 -2.47 11.49
N GLY A 488 -1.16 -2.16 12.74
CA GLY A 488 0.20 -1.92 13.20
C GLY A 488 1.09 -3.17 13.12
N ARG A 489 2.39 -2.98 13.04
CA ARG A 489 3.37 -4.08 13.08
C ARG A 489 3.18 -4.95 14.33
N GLY A 490 3.18 -6.28 14.16
CA GLY A 490 3.00 -7.26 15.21
C GLY A 490 1.55 -7.58 15.52
N ARG A 491 0.59 -7.09 14.72
CA ARG A 491 -0.85 -7.36 14.83
C ARG A 491 -1.45 -7.94 13.56
N GLU A 492 -0.60 -8.40 12.66
CA GLU A 492 -0.98 -8.96 11.37
C GLU A 492 -1.87 -10.22 11.51
N SER A 493 -1.85 -10.86 12.68
CA SER A 493 -2.66 -12.05 12.99
C SER A 493 -4.02 -11.74 13.62
N LEU A 494 -4.33 -10.48 13.94
CA LEU A 494 -5.59 -10.13 14.62
C LEU A 494 -6.79 -10.43 13.70
N SER A 495 -7.71 -11.26 14.20
CA SER A 495 -8.90 -11.64 13.45
C SER A 495 -10.02 -10.59 13.55
N VAL A 496 -10.89 -10.58 12.54
CA VAL A 496 -12.07 -9.71 12.54
C VAL A 496 -13.02 -10.10 13.68
N ALA A 497 -13.17 -11.39 13.98
CA ALA A 497 -13.99 -11.85 15.10
C ALA A 497 -13.51 -11.27 16.44
N GLU A 498 -12.19 -11.31 16.71
CA GLU A 498 -11.61 -10.71 17.92
C GLU A 498 -11.88 -9.20 18.00
N VAL A 499 -11.71 -8.48 16.90
CA VAL A 499 -11.99 -7.04 16.83
C VAL A 499 -13.46 -6.74 17.10
N LEU A 500 -14.37 -7.50 16.46
CA LEU A 500 -15.82 -7.29 16.63
C LEU A 500 -16.29 -7.59 18.05
N GLN A 501 -15.75 -8.61 18.72
CA GLN A 501 -16.05 -8.90 20.13
C GLN A 501 -15.63 -7.76 21.06
N LEU A 502 -14.51 -7.07 20.75
CA LEU A 502 -14.03 -5.91 21.51
C LEU A 502 -14.93 -4.68 21.31
N ILE A 503 -15.44 -4.48 20.10
CA ILE A 503 -16.26 -3.32 19.72
C ILE A 503 -17.72 -3.52 20.09
N PHE A 504 -18.26 -4.73 19.92
CA PHE A 504 -19.65 -5.10 20.16
C PHE A 504 -19.76 -6.21 21.22
N PRO A 505 -19.39 -5.93 22.47
CA PRO A 505 -19.41 -6.95 23.51
C PRO A 505 -20.83 -7.53 23.69
N GLY A 506 -20.94 -8.86 23.69
CA GLY A 506 -22.18 -9.58 23.88
C GLY A 506 -23.08 -9.75 22.65
N ARG A 507 -22.70 -9.21 21.48
CA ARG A 507 -23.41 -9.48 20.20
C ARG A 507 -22.83 -10.73 19.54
N SER A 508 -23.70 -11.56 18.97
CA SER A 508 -23.26 -12.69 18.17
C SER A 508 -22.68 -12.25 16.82
N THR A 509 -21.81 -13.07 16.23
CA THR A 509 -21.29 -12.81 14.88
C THR A 509 -22.41 -12.68 13.86
N ASN A 510 -23.45 -13.51 13.95
CA ASN A 510 -24.61 -13.46 13.06
C ASN A 510 -25.36 -12.12 13.14
N ASP A 511 -25.58 -11.60 14.37
CA ASP A 511 -26.25 -10.30 14.54
C ASP A 511 -25.43 -9.16 13.97
N ILE A 512 -24.09 -9.24 14.09
CA ILE A 512 -23.20 -8.23 13.54
C ILE A 512 -23.20 -8.32 12.02
N VAL A 513 -23.10 -9.51 11.43
CA VAL A 513 -23.14 -9.69 9.96
C VAL A 513 -24.51 -9.31 9.40
N LYS A 514 -25.61 -9.53 10.13
CA LYS A 514 -26.94 -9.03 9.74
C LYS A 514 -27.00 -7.51 9.66
N SER A 515 -26.37 -6.82 10.61
CA SER A 515 -26.29 -5.35 10.63
C SER A 515 -25.28 -4.80 9.62
N ILE A 516 -24.23 -5.57 9.31
CA ILE A 516 -23.13 -5.21 8.41
C ILE A 516 -23.00 -6.30 7.34
N PRO A 517 -23.92 -6.36 6.34
CA PRO A 517 -23.94 -7.44 5.34
C PRO A 517 -22.65 -7.57 4.54
N SER A 518 -21.88 -6.50 4.37
CA SER A 518 -20.56 -6.53 3.70
C SER A 518 -19.55 -7.47 4.37
N LEU A 519 -19.74 -7.85 5.64
CA LEU A 519 -18.91 -8.85 6.32
C LEU A 519 -19.19 -10.29 5.86
N ALA A 520 -20.39 -10.57 5.32
CA ALA A 520 -20.76 -11.90 4.83
C ALA A 520 -19.82 -12.39 3.72
N GLU A 521 -19.32 -11.45 2.92
CA GLU A 521 -18.36 -11.73 1.87
C GLU A 521 -17.08 -12.42 2.38
N TYR A 522 -16.63 -12.06 3.57
CA TYR A 522 -15.35 -12.54 4.14
C TYR A 522 -15.52 -13.79 5.01
N ALA A 523 -16.72 -14.01 5.55
CA ALA A 523 -16.97 -15.01 6.56
C ALA A 523 -16.98 -16.45 6.00
N ALA A 524 -16.46 -17.38 6.79
CA ALA A 524 -16.80 -18.79 6.66
C ALA A 524 -18.28 -18.99 6.99
N LYS A 525 -18.93 -19.93 6.32
CA LYS A 525 -20.39 -20.13 6.39
C LYS A 525 -20.74 -21.58 6.64
N THR A 526 -21.74 -21.81 7.50
CA THR A 526 -22.30 -23.14 7.75
C THR A 526 -23.82 -23.07 7.78
N PRO A 527 -24.54 -24.05 7.23
CA PRO A 527 -25.99 -24.12 7.37
C PRO A 527 -26.37 -24.23 8.84
N LYS A 528 -27.41 -23.48 9.25
CA LYS A 528 -27.98 -23.64 10.60
C LYS A 528 -28.62 -25.02 10.79
N PRO A 529 -28.68 -25.54 12.04
CA PRO A 529 -29.35 -26.82 12.31
C PRO A 529 -30.78 -26.89 11.74
N ASP A 530 -31.52 -25.80 11.84
CA ASP A 530 -32.91 -25.67 11.37
C ASP A 530 -33.00 -25.02 9.98
N PHE A 531 -32.00 -25.24 9.11
CA PHE A 531 -31.85 -24.60 7.79
C PHE A 531 -33.14 -24.60 6.97
N ASP A 532 -33.85 -25.74 6.95
CA ASP A 532 -35.05 -25.93 6.12
C ASP A 532 -36.25 -25.12 6.62
N SER A 533 -36.21 -24.63 7.87
CA SER A 533 -37.27 -23.78 8.45
C SER A 533 -37.07 -22.29 8.23
N PHE A 534 -35.88 -21.86 7.81
CA PHE A 534 -35.57 -20.45 7.58
C PHE A 534 -35.95 -19.99 6.17
N PRO A 535 -36.35 -18.72 6.01
CA PRO A 535 -36.59 -18.16 4.69
C PRO A 535 -35.28 -18.10 3.90
N LYS A 536 -35.37 -18.40 2.58
CA LYS A 536 -34.24 -18.33 1.64
C LYS A 536 -34.04 -16.92 1.08
N THR A 537 -34.10 -15.92 1.97
CA THR A 537 -34.02 -14.51 1.60
C THR A 537 -32.59 -13.99 1.76
N ILE A 538 -32.19 -13.17 0.82
CA ILE A 538 -30.91 -12.46 0.80
C ILE A 538 -31.14 -11.06 1.37
N HIS A 539 -30.33 -10.67 2.35
CA HIS A 539 -30.39 -9.35 2.97
C HIS A 539 -29.10 -8.57 2.69
N GLY A 540 -29.23 -7.34 2.23
CA GLY A 540 -28.13 -6.45 1.90
C GLY A 540 -28.35 -5.72 0.57
N GLY A 541 -27.45 -4.85 0.22
CA GLY A 541 -27.53 -4.08 -1.03
C GLY A 541 -27.12 -4.83 -2.30
N SER A 542 -26.58 -6.06 -2.17
CA SER A 542 -26.12 -6.90 -3.27
C SER A 542 -27.15 -7.98 -3.59
N THR A 543 -27.25 -8.33 -4.86
CA THR A 543 -28.02 -9.50 -5.35
C THR A 543 -27.22 -10.80 -5.33
N ASP A 544 -25.91 -10.74 -5.10
CA ASP A 544 -25.05 -11.91 -5.00
C ASP A 544 -25.19 -12.55 -3.60
N PRO A 545 -25.60 -13.81 -3.50
CA PRO A 545 -25.70 -14.53 -2.24
C PRO A 545 -24.37 -14.61 -1.47
N VAL A 546 -23.23 -14.56 -2.15
CA VAL A 546 -21.92 -14.66 -1.53
C VAL A 546 -21.62 -13.43 -0.66
N THR A 547 -21.99 -12.24 -1.14
CA THR A 547 -21.69 -10.95 -0.52
C THR A 547 -22.81 -10.45 0.39
N SER A 548 -23.85 -11.25 0.62
CA SER A 548 -25.07 -10.88 1.32
C SER A 548 -25.32 -11.75 2.55
N PHE A 549 -25.98 -11.19 3.54
CA PHE A 549 -26.43 -11.94 4.71
C PHE A 549 -27.64 -12.83 4.37
N GLN A 550 -27.64 -14.08 4.85
CA GLN A 550 -28.71 -15.06 4.72
C GLN A 550 -29.09 -15.58 6.11
N GLU A 551 -30.40 -15.62 6.43
CA GLU A 551 -30.87 -15.99 7.77
C GLU A 551 -30.67 -17.48 8.09
N ASN A 552 -30.57 -18.31 7.07
CA ASN A 552 -30.38 -19.77 7.16
C ASN A 552 -28.91 -20.22 7.34
N LEU A 553 -27.97 -19.26 7.40
CA LEU A 553 -26.55 -19.53 7.60
C LEU A 553 -26.02 -18.98 8.92
N ASP A 554 -25.02 -19.67 9.47
CA ASP A 554 -24.12 -19.18 10.53
C ASP A 554 -22.81 -18.69 9.92
N TYR A 555 -22.29 -17.58 10.47
CA TYR A 555 -21.12 -16.88 9.99
C TYR A 555 -19.97 -16.93 10.99
N ASP A 556 -18.76 -17.21 10.50
CA ASP A 556 -17.53 -17.18 11.31
C ASP A 556 -16.45 -16.30 10.63
N LEU A 557 -15.89 -15.38 11.40
CA LEU A 557 -14.86 -14.42 10.99
C LEU A 557 -13.52 -14.65 11.71
N SER A 558 -13.34 -15.81 12.35
CA SER A 558 -12.13 -16.12 13.12
C SER A 558 -10.89 -16.29 12.25
N ASP A 559 -11.05 -16.78 11.01
CA ASP A 559 -9.97 -16.96 10.04
C ASP A 559 -9.77 -15.73 9.11
N VAL A 560 -10.47 -14.64 9.39
CA VAL A 560 -10.43 -13.41 8.59
C VAL A 560 -9.61 -12.36 9.32
N ARG A 561 -8.56 -11.83 8.69
CA ARG A 561 -7.73 -10.77 9.27
C ARG A 561 -8.20 -9.40 8.86
N VAL A 562 -8.03 -8.41 9.76
CA VAL A 562 -8.54 -7.05 9.55
C VAL A 562 -7.96 -6.38 8.30
N HIS A 563 -6.72 -6.70 7.94
CA HIS A 563 -6.04 -6.07 6.80
C HIS A 563 -6.63 -6.45 5.43
N ILE A 564 -7.48 -7.49 5.33
CA ILE A 564 -8.16 -7.82 4.06
C ILE A 564 -9.50 -7.10 3.87
N LEU A 565 -10.04 -6.47 4.91
CA LEU A 565 -11.30 -5.74 4.81
C LEU A 565 -11.14 -4.49 3.92
N SER A 566 -12.14 -4.22 3.08
CA SER A 566 -12.20 -2.95 2.37
C SER A 566 -12.37 -1.79 3.35
N THR A 567 -11.91 -0.60 3.00
CA THR A 567 -12.17 0.61 3.81
C THR A 567 -13.65 0.86 3.95
N SER A 568 -14.44 0.57 2.93
CA SER A 568 -15.91 0.66 2.97
C SER A 568 -16.50 -0.23 4.06
N THR A 569 -16.05 -1.49 4.19
CA THR A 569 -16.49 -2.41 5.25
C THR A 569 -16.02 -1.95 6.63
N ILE A 570 -14.80 -1.41 6.75
CA ILE A 570 -14.32 -0.83 8.02
C ILE A 570 -15.22 0.34 8.45
N TRP A 571 -15.67 1.18 7.52
CA TRP A 571 -16.60 2.26 7.80
C TRP A 571 -18.00 1.75 8.15
N ASP A 572 -18.49 0.66 7.57
CA ASP A 572 -19.74 0.01 8.00
C ASP A 572 -19.67 -0.40 9.48
N ILE A 573 -18.52 -0.92 9.93
CA ILE A 573 -18.29 -1.24 11.35
C ILE A 573 -18.35 0.04 12.21
N CYS A 574 -17.73 1.14 11.77
CA CYS A 574 -17.75 2.41 12.48
C CYS A 574 -19.18 3.00 12.59
N ILE A 575 -19.94 2.91 11.51
CA ILE A 575 -21.33 3.41 11.45
C ILE A 575 -22.25 2.57 12.35
N GLU A 576 -22.15 1.24 12.28
CA GLU A 576 -22.93 0.35 13.13
C GLU A 576 -22.61 0.56 14.61
N TYR A 577 -21.35 0.81 14.96
CA TYR A 577 -20.97 1.14 16.32
C TYR A 577 -21.71 2.39 16.83
N GLN A 578 -21.79 3.44 16.01
CA GLN A 578 -22.55 4.66 16.36
C GLN A 578 -24.05 4.39 16.54
N ARG A 579 -24.63 3.53 15.71
CA ARG A 579 -26.06 3.15 15.77
C ARG A 579 -26.39 2.26 16.96
N SER A 580 -25.45 1.41 17.35
CA SER A 580 -25.68 0.42 18.44
C SER A 580 -25.76 1.04 19.83
N GLY A 581 -25.38 2.31 20.00
CA GLY A 581 -25.34 2.99 21.30
C GLY A 581 -24.34 2.39 22.30
N VAL A 582 -23.47 1.48 21.86
CA VAL A 582 -22.39 0.90 22.70
C VAL A 582 -21.36 1.98 22.96
N SER A 583 -21.10 2.25 24.23
CA SER A 583 -20.11 3.24 24.67
C SER A 583 -18.91 2.53 25.29
N VAL A 584 -17.94 2.15 24.46
CA VAL A 584 -16.60 1.78 24.95
C VAL A 584 -15.72 3.03 24.90
N SER A 585 -15.05 3.37 26.01
CA SER A 585 -14.24 4.59 26.02
C SER A 585 -13.12 4.51 24.97
N SER A 586 -12.84 5.62 24.28
CA SER A 586 -11.77 5.72 23.28
C SER A 586 -10.40 5.32 23.86
N VAL A 587 -10.16 5.58 25.15
CA VAL A 587 -8.95 5.15 25.86
C VAL A 587 -8.88 3.63 25.97
N GLN A 588 -10.01 2.98 26.25
CA GLN A 588 -10.08 1.53 26.35
C GLN A 588 -9.90 0.86 24.99
N LEU A 589 -10.57 1.35 23.96
CA LEU A 589 -10.38 0.88 22.57
C LEU A 589 -8.93 1.06 22.13
N ASN A 590 -8.34 2.23 22.36
CA ASN A 590 -6.92 2.47 22.04
C ASN A 590 -5.99 1.50 22.78
N ARG A 591 -6.28 1.15 24.03
CA ARG A 591 -5.52 0.13 24.78
C ARG A 591 -5.64 -1.25 24.14
N LEU A 592 -6.84 -1.65 23.78
CA LEU A 592 -7.13 -2.96 23.17
C LEU A 592 -6.43 -3.10 21.79
N PHE A 593 -6.48 -2.05 20.99
CA PHE A 593 -5.82 -2.02 19.67
C PHE A 593 -4.36 -1.57 19.72
N GLY A 594 -3.80 -1.33 20.90
CA GLY A 594 -2.37 -1.09 21.10
C GLY A 594 -1.87 0.31 20.78
N GLY A 595 -2.78 1.28 20.73
CA GLY A 595 -2.47 2.68 20.45
C GLY A 595 -2.03 3.51 21.65
N THR A 596 -1.76 2.94 22.83
CA THR A 596 -1.39 3.73 24.00
C THR A 596 0.10 3.86 24.19
N LEU A 597 0.50 4.99 24.81
CA LEU A 597 1.84 5.27 25.31
C LEU A 597 2.43 4.14 26.17
N THR A 598 1.58 3.31 26.81
CA THR A 598 1.99 2.15 27.60
C THR A 598 2.57 1.02 26.74
N SER A 599 2.09 0.80 25.52
CA SER A 599 2.68 -0.17 24.61
C SER A 599 4.09 0.25 24.11
N TYR A 600 4.39 1.53 24.13
CA TYR A 600 5.73 2.05 23.85
C TYR A 600 6.70 1.93 25.04
N LYS A 601 6.19 1.95 26.28
CA LYS A 601 7.01 1.94 27.50
C LYS A 601 7.41 0.54 27.96
N THR A 602 6.71 -0.48 27.55
CA THR A 602 6.90 -1.84 28.12
C THR A 602 8.03 -2.64 27.46
N GLY A 603 8.93 -2.09 26.68
CA GLY A 603 10.13 -2.80 26.20
C GLY A 603 9.90 -4.19 25.54
N VAL A 604 8.81 -4.85 25.92
CA VAL A 604 8.40 -6.19 25.50
C VAL A 604 8.22 -6.28 23.97
N HIS A 605 7.77 -5.19 23.34
CA HIS A 605 7.64 -5.13 21.89
C HIS A 605 9.00 -5.07 21.16
N ARG A 606 10.02 -4.42 21.76
CA ARG A 606 11.38 -4.41 21.19
C ARG A 606 12.07 -5.77 21.30
N GLU A 607 11.82 -6.51 22.37
CA GLU A 607 12.39 -7.85 22.53
C GLU A 607 11.69 -8.90 21.64
N MET A 608 10.38 -8.81 21.46
CA MET A 608 9.67 -9.73 20.55
C MET A 608 10.06 -9.51 19.08
N VAL A 609 10.25 -8.25 18.66
CA VAL A 609 10.72 -7.94 17.31
C VAL A 609 12.18 -8.39 17.12
N LYS A 610 13.05 -8.21 18.11
CA LYS A 610 14.43 -8.72 18.07
C LYS A 610 14.50 -10.26 18.04
N LYS A 611 13.65 -10.97 18.82
CA LYS A 611 13.58 -12.44 18.79
C LYS A 611 13.00 -13.01 17.50
N ARG A 612 12.25 -12.21 16.71
CA ARG A 612 11.71 -12.63 15.39
C ARG A 612 12.67 -12.35 14.22
N LEU A 613 13.74 -11.59 14.44
CA LEU A 613 14.74 -11.21 13.42
C LEU A 613 16.03 -12.05 13.51
N HIS A 614 16.12 -12.98 14.46
CA HIS A 614 17.18 -13.98 14.60
C HIS A 614 16.58 -15.39 14.46
#